data_34f8a1e7ec8c5893069445800d338f18
#
_entry.id   34f8a1e7ec8c5893069445800d338f18
#
_cell.length_a   1.000
_cell.length_b   1.000
_cell.length_c   1.000
_cell.angle_alpha   90.00
_cell.angle_beta   90.00
_cell.angle_gamma   90.00
#
_symmetry.space_group_name_H-M   'P 1'
#
loop_
_entity.id
_entity.type
_entity.pdbx_description
1 polymer ?
#
loop_
_entity_poly.entity_id
_entity_poly.type
_entity_poly.pdbx_seq_one_letter_code
_entity_poly.pdbx_strand_id
1 'polypeptide(L)'
;MPDSKVVLDEDDIRRTLVRIAHEIVEKNSGRPVALVGIHRRGAFLAHRLRDQLEALHDAAIPLGDLDIGFYRDDVASRPEAPVVHASHIDFDVTGRTVVIVDDVLFTGRTVRAAIEALFDYGRPERVQLAVLADRGHRELPIRPDYVGKNLPTSRDEHVHVRVRELDGLDEVAIAPAALEVA
;
A
#
# COMPACT_ATOMS: atom_id res chain seq x y z
N MET A 1 -17.29 5.77 -15.49
CA MET A 1 -17.14 7.19 -15.17
C MET A 1 -16.64 7.86 -16.45
N PRO A 2 -17.34 8.83 -17.01
CA PRO A 2 -17.08 9.29 -18.38
C PRO A 2 -15.76 10.02 -18.62
N ASP A 3 -15.00 10.39 -17.62
CA ASP A 3 -13.76 11.16 -17.79
C ASP A 3 -12.55 10.61 -17.02
N SER A 4 -12.54 9.34 -16.62
CA SER A 4 -11.39 8.76 -15.98
C SER A 4 -10.34 8.30 -16.99
N LYS A 5 -9.08 8.68 -16.79
CA LYS A 5 -7.95 8.25 -17.61
C LYS A 5 -7.25 7.07 -16.93
N VAL A 6 -7.28 5.91 -17.56
CA VAL A 6 -6.47 4.75 -17.13
C VAL A 6 -5.00 5.06 -17.34
N VAL A 7 -4.19 4.89 -16.31
CA VAL A 7 -2.75 5.16 -16.29
C VAL A 7 -1.90 3.92 -16.05
N LEU A 8 -2.47 2.86 -15.49
CA LEU A 8 -1.93 1.51 -15.43
C LEU A 8 -3.06 0.52 -15.71
N ASP A 9 -2.82 -0.38 -16.65
CA ASP A 9 -3.67 -1.54 -16.89
C ASP A 9 -3.20 -2.77 -16.09
N GLU A 10 -3.88 -3.91 -16.27
CA GLU A 10 -3.57 -5.17 -15.59
C GLU A 10 -2.12 -5.62 -15.82
N ASP A 11 -1.65 -5.54 -17.07
CA ASP A 11 -0.28 -5.93 -17.42
C ASP A 11 0.76 -4.97 -16.84
N ASP A 12 0.44 -3.68 -16.79
CA ASP A 12 1.29 -2.66 -16.16
C ASP A 12 1.42 -2.92 -14.65
N ILE A 13 0.31 -3.23 -13.98
CA ILE A 13 0.32 -3.56 -12.54
C ILE A 13 1.16 -4.82 -12.29
N ARG A 14 0.95 -5.87 -13.08
CA ARG A 14 1.72 -7.11 -12.98
C ARG A 14 3.22 -6.86 -13.13
N ARG A 15 3.64 -6.17 -14.19
CA ARG A 15 5.05 -5.83 -14.44
C ARG A 15 5.64 -4.96 -13.32
N THR A 16 4.84 -4.04 -12.79
CA THR A 16 5.23 -3.16 -11.69
C THR A 16 5.51 -3.96 -10.42
N LEU A 17 4.65 -4.90 -10.06
CA LEU A 17 4.86 -5.75 -8.88
C LEU A 17 6.09 -6.66 -9.02
N VAL A 18 6.33 -7.21 -10.21
CA VAL A 18 7.56 -7.97 -10.50
C VAL A 18 8.81 -7.10 -10.29
N ARG A 19 8.81 -5.88 -10.81
CA ARG A 19 9.93 -4.94 -10.64
C ARG A 19 10.15 -4.57 -9.17
N ILE A 20 9.09 -4.25 -8.45
CA ILE A 20 9.17 -3.94 -7.00
C ILE A 20 9.72 -5.12 -6.21
N ALA A 21 9.32 -6.36 -6.54
CA ALA A 21 9.86 -7.55 -5.91
C ALA A 21 11.39 -7.67 -6.09
N HIS A 22 11.89 -7.45 -7.30
CA HIS A 22 13.34 -7.41 -7.56
C HIS A 22 14.05 -6.31 -6.78
N GLU A 23 13.48 -5.11 -6.71
CA GLU A 23 14.04 -4.00 -5.95
C GLU A 23 14.12 -4.31 -4.43
N ILE A 24 13.07 -4.96 -3.88
CA ILE A 24 13.06 -5.39 -2.47
C ILE A 24 14.17 -6.41 -2.20
N VAL A 25 14.32 -7.40 -3.07
CA VAL A 25 15.37 -8.42 -2.97
C VAL A 25 16.76 -7.78 -2.98
N GLU A 26 17.01 -6.90 -3.94
CA GLU A 26 18.31 -6.24 -4.09
C GLU A 26 18.64 -5.37 -2.88
N LYS A 27 17.69 -4.54 -2.45
CA LYS A 27 17.89 -3.60 -1.32
C LYS A 27 18.07 -4.29 0.03
N ASN A 28 17.48 -5.48 0.21
CA ASN A 28 17.47 -6.21 1.47
C ASN A 28 18.30 -7.51 1.44
N SER A 29 19.23 -7.62 0.53
CA SER A 29 20.07 -8.83 0.38
C SER A 29 20.63 -9.32 1.72
N GLY A 30 20.37 -10.58 2.06
CA GLY A 30 20.82 -11.23 3.28
C GLY A 30 20.06 -10.85 4.57
N ARG A 31 18.96 -10.10 4.48
CA ARG A 31 18.13 -9.71 5.64
C ARG A 31 16.78 -10.40 5.60
N PRO A 32 16.22 -10.76 6.79
CA PRO A 32 14.89 -11.33 6.85
C PRO A 32 13.85 -10.23 6.55
N VAL A 33 13.09 -10.41 5.47
CA VAL A 33 12.01 -9.51 5.03
C VAL A 33 10.66 -10.12 5.38
N ALA A 34 9.72 -9.28 5.78
CA ALA A 34 8.30 -9.61 5.89
C ALA A 34 7.47 -8.52 5.22
N LEU A 35 6.28 -8.87 4.75
CA LEU A 35 5.33 -7.93 4.16
C LEU A 35 4.14 -7.70 5.09
N VAL A 36 3.65 -6.47 5.10
CA VAL A 36 2.41 -6.11 5.80
C VAL A 36 1.59 -5.20 4.90
N GLY A 37 0.45 -5.68 4.42
CA GLY A 37 -0.45 -4.91 3.58
C GLY A 37 -1.44 -4.07 4.38
N ILE A 38 -1.70 -2.85 3.96
CA ILE A 38 -2.75 -2.02 4.56
C ILE A 38 -4.11 -2.39 3.94
N HIS A 39 -5.11 -2.64 4.79
CA HIS A 39 -6.47 -2.90 4.34
C HIS A 39 -7.05 -1.70 3.55
N ARG A 40 -7.72 -1.92 2.44
CA ARG A 40 -8.11 -3.24 1.86
C ARG A 40 -7.21 -3.63 0.68
N ARG A 41 -6.93 -2.71 -0.26
CA ARG A 41 -6.20 -2.97 -1.51
C ARG A 41 -4.73 -3.27 -1.28
N GLY A 42 -4.09 -2.59 -0.34
CA GLY A 42 -2.72 -2.86 0.05
C GLY A 42 -2.48 -4.32 0.50
N ALA A 43 -3.46 -4.93 1.18
CA ALA A 43 -3.38 -6.33 1.57
C ALA A 43 -3.34 -7.27 0.36
N PHE A 44 -4.19 -7.06 -0.66
CA PHE A 44 -4.17 -7.88 -1.89
C PHE A 44 -2.89 -7.68 -2.70
N LEU A 45 -2.42 -6.43 -2.80
CA LEU A 45 -1.14 -6.13 -3.44
C LEU A 45 0.04 -6.80 -2.72
N ALA A 46 0.00 -6.83 -1.38
CA ALA A 46 1.02 -7.51 -0.57
C ALA A 46 1.02 -9.03 -0.81
N HIS A 47 -0.15 -9.66 -0.96
CA HIS A 47 -0.25 -11.08 -1.35
C HIS A 47 0.42 -11.34 -2.69
N ARG A 48 0.09 -10.55 -3.72
CA ARG A 48 0.69 -10.69 -5.04
C ARG A 48 2.20 -10.45 -5.02
N LEU A 49 2.66 -9.48 -4.22
CA LEU A 49 4.07 -9.16 -4.07
C LEU A 49 4.83 -10.28 -3.36
N ARG A 50 4.23 -10.90 -2.33
CA ARG A 50 4.80 -12.09 -1.66
C ARG A 50 5.05 -13.21 -2.66
N ASP A 51 4.06 -13.53 -3.51
CA ASP A 51 4.19 -14.60 -4.48
C ASP A 51 5.36 -14.37 -5.44
N GLN A 52 5.60 -13.11 -5.84
CA GLN A 52 6.77 -12.72 -6.64
C GLN A 52 8.08 -12.86 -5.85
N LEU A 53 8.11 -12.46 -4.58
CA LEU A 53 9.30 -12.57 -3.73
C LEU A 53 9.67 -14.02 -3.46
N GLU A 54 8.70 -14.87 -3.16
CA GLU A 54 8.91 -16.30 -2.92
C GLU A 54 9.44 -17.00 -4.18
N ALA A 55 8.96 -16.61 -5.36
CA ALA A 55 9.49 -17.13 -6.63
C ALA A 55 10.96 -16.72 -6.88
N LEU A 56 11.43 -15.61 -6.31
CA LEU A 56 12.80 -15.12 -6.46
C LEU A 56 13.75 -15.69 -5.41
N HIS A 57 13.25 -16.03 -4.21
CA HIS A 57 14.08 -16.36 -3.05
C HIS A 57 14.10 -17.83 -2.66
N ASP A 58 13.22 -18.64 -3.20
CA ASP A 58 13.01 -20.05 -2.77
C ASP A 58 12.84 -20.18 -1.24
N ALA A 59 12.21 -19.19 -0.61
CA ALA A 59 11.98 -19.13 0.83
C ALA A 59 10.62 -18.47 1.10
N ALA A 60 9.93 -18.95 2.15
CA ALA A 60 8.67 -18.38 2.58
C ALA A 60 8.85 -16.95 3.12
N ILE A 61 8.04 -16.02 2.65
CA ILE A 61 8.00 -14.63 3.08
C ILE A 61 6.81 -14.43 4.03
N PRO A 62 7.04 -14.10 5.31
CA PRO A 62 5.95 -13.78 6.22
C PRO A 62 5.09 -12.63 5.70
N LEU A 63 3.78 -12.81 5.78
CA LEU A 63 2.81 -11.84 5.31
C LEU A 63 1.76 -11.59 6.40
N GLY A 64 1.50 -10.32 6.67
CA GLY A 64 0.42 -9.87 7.51
C GLY A 64 -0.38 -8.76 6.85
N ASP A 65 -1.44 -8.37 7.52
CA ASP A 65 -2.26 -7.23 7.13
C ASP A 65 -2.64 -6.37 8.35
N LEU A 66 -2.79 -5.07 8.12
CA LEU A 66 -3.16 -4.08 9.12
C LEU A 66 -4.45 -3.37 8.72
N ASP A 67 -5.41 -3.36 9.64
CA ASP A 67 -6.48 -2.38 9.62
C ASP A 67 -6.08 -1.18 10.48
N ILE A 68 -6.02 -0.02 9.85
CA ILE A 68 -5.61 1.23 10.50
C ILE A 68 -6.79 2.09 10.94
N GLY A 69 -8.02 1.56 10.92
CA GLY A 69 -9.23 2.32 11.21
C GLY A 69 -9.17 3.09 12.53
N PHE A 70 -8.58 2.52 13.58
CA PHE A 70 -8.43 3.18 14.90
C PHE A 70 -7.26 4.16 15.00
N TYR A 71 -6.27 4.07 14.13
CA TYR A 71 -5.03 4.86 14.19
C TYR A 71 -5.08 6.12 13.31
N ARG A 72 -6.16 6.29 12.54
CA ARG A 72 -6.34 7.46 11.67
C ARG A 72 -6.74 8.67 12.50
N ASP A 73 -6.10 9.78 12.23
CA ASP A 73 -6.36 11.07 12.89
C ASP A 73 -7.66 11.76 12.41
N ASP A 74 -8.28 11.27 11.33
CA ASP A 74 -9.55 11.78 10.78
C ASP A 74 -10.81 11.03 11.30
N VAL A 75 -10.64 10.04 12.18
CA VAL A 75 -11.77 9.23 12.71
C VAL A 75 -12.81 10.10 13.44
N ALA A 76 -12.35 11.09 14.19
CA ALA A 76 -13.23 11.98 14.97
C ALA A 76 -14.09 12.92 14.09
N SER A 77 -13.75 13.09 12.83
CA SER A 77 -14.47 13.98 11.90
C SER A 77 -15.45 13.27 10.97
N ARG A 78 -15.56 11.94 11.05
CA ARG A 78 -16.46 11.15 10.21
C ARG A 78 -17.81 10.92 10.89
N PRO A 79 -18.93 11.08 10.16
CA PRO A 79 -20.27 10.86 10.72
C PRO A 79 -20.61 9.41 11.02
N GLU A 80 -19.87 8.46 10.46
CA GLU A 80 -20.07 7.03 10.65
C GLU A 80 -18.88 6.40 11.39
N ALA A 81 -19.19 5.47 12.30
CA ALA A 81 -18.15 4.68 12.97
C ALA A 81 -17.36 3.87 11.93
N PRO A 82 -16.01 3.85 11.99
CA PRO A 82 -15.22 3.08 11.06
C PRO A 82 -15.56 1.59 11.16
N VAL A 83 -15.80 0.94 10.03
CA VAL A 83 -15.85 -0.52 9.98
C VAL A 83 -14.43 -1.03 10.16
N VAL A 84 -14.15 -1.61 11.32
CA VAL A 84 -12.83 -2.14 11.68
C VAL A 84 -12.77 -3.62 11.33
N HIS A 85 -11.79 -3.97 10.51
CA HIS A 85 -11.41 -5.37 10.28
C HIS A 85 -10.31 -5.76 11.27
N ALA A 86 -10.20 -7.04 11.59
CA ALA A 86 -9.11 -7.50 12.43
C ALA A 86 -7.77 -7.39 11.67
N SER A 87 -6.75 -6.85 12.31
CA SER A 87 -5.38 -6.95 11.81
C SER A 87 -4.84 -8.35 12.09
N HIS A 88 -4.08 -8.91 11.13
CA HIS A 88 -3.51 -10.26 11.24
C HIS A 88 -2.00 -10.19 10.96
N ILE A 89 -1.21 -10.23 12.02
CA ILE A 89 0.24 -10.38 11.95
C ILE A 89 0.62 -11.55 12.86
N ASP A 90 0.66 -12.76 12.29
CA ASP A 90 0.87 -14.02 13.00
C ASP A 90 2.35 -14.45 13.06
N PHE A 91 3.26 -13.49 12.91
CA PHE A 91 4.71 -13.68 12.98
C PHE A 91 5.37 -12.60 13.81
N ASP A 92 6.56 -12.89 14.35
CA ASP A 92 7.34 -11.88 15.08
C ASP A 92 7.97 -10.89 14.10
N VAL A 93 7.63 -9.62 14.25
CA VAL A 93 8.18 -8.51 13.46
C VAL A 93 9.54 -8.04 13.98
N THR A 94 9.91 -8.43 15.20
CA THR A 94 11.12 -7.96 15.87
C THR A 94 12.38 -8.39 15.11
N GLY A 95 13.27 -7.44 14.87
CA GLY A 95 14.53 -7.68 14.17
C GLY A 95 14.41 -7.92 12.65
N ARG A 96 13.22 -7.79 12.07
CA ARG A 96 12.99 -7.93 10.63
C ARG A 96 12.95 -6.59 9.91
N THR A 97 13.23 -6.61 8.62
CA THR A 97 12.79 -5.54 7.72
C THR A 97 11.33 -5.79 7.35
N VAL A 98 10.43 -4.93 7.75
CA VAL A 98 9.01 -5.01 7.40
C VAL A 98 8.73 -4.01 6.26
N VAL A 99 8.24 -4.52 5.14
CA VAL A 99 7.78 -3.69 4.02
C VAL A 99 6.28 -3.52 4.14
N ILE A 100 5.84 -2.30 4.44
CA ILE A 100 4.42 -1.91 4.39
C ILE A 100 4.03 -1.73 2.94
N VAL A 101 2.89 -2.30 2.55
CA VAL A 101 2.39 -2.24 1.17
C VAL A 101 1.04 -1.52 1.15
N ASP A 102 0.94 -0.51 0.30
CA ASP A 102 -0.31 0.24 0.08
C ASP A 102 -0.56 0.48 -1.43
N ASP A 103 -1.78 0.85 -1.77
CA ASP A 103 -2.16 1.13 -3.17
C ASP A 103 -1.76 2.54 -3.60
N VAL A 104 -2.11 3.57 -2.84
CA VAL A 104 -1.86 4.99 -3.18
C VAL A 104 -1.24 5.74 -2.01
N LEU A 105 -0.11 6.36 -2.27
CA LEU A 105 0.49 7.32 -1.33
C LEU A 105 0.06 8.75 -1.70
N PHE A 106 -0.56 9.42 -0.74
CA PHE A 106 -1.03 10.80 -0.86
C PHE A 106 -0.39 11.69 0.21
N THR A 107 -1.10 12.00 1.28
CA THR A 107 -0.62 12.90 2.35
C THR A 107 0.43 12.24 3.26
N GLY A 108 0.45 10.93 3.35
CA GLY A 108 1.27 10.13 4.27
C GLY A 108 0.56 9.75 5.57
N ARG A 109 -0.67 10.23 5.82
CA ARG A 109 -1.40 9.96 7.07
C ARG A 109 -1.75 8.49 7.26
N THR A 110 -2.15 7.80 6.19
CA THR A 110 -2.40 6.35 6.19
C THR A 110 -1.16 5.58 6.60
N VAL A 111 -0.02 5.90 6.00
CA VAL A 111 1.26 5.23 6.29
C VAL A 111 1.72 5.52 7.72
N ARG A 112 1.59 6.75 8.21
CA ARG A 112 1.88 7.07 9.61
C ARG A 112 1.07 6.19 10.56
N ALA A 113 -0.24 6.07 10.32
CA ALA A 113 -1.12 5.23 11.12
C ALA A 113 -0.71 3.74 11.07
N ALA A 114 -0.29 3.25 9.90
CA ALA A 114 0.19 1.89 9.72
C ALA A 114 1.50 1.62 10.48
N ILE A 115 2.43 2.57 10.46
CA ILE A 115 3.69 2.46 11.23
C ILE A 115 3.36 2.40 12.73
N GLU A 116 2.48 3.26 13.22
CA GLU A 116 2.07 3.27 14.63
C GLU A 116 1.45 1.93 15.04
N ALA A 117 0.50 1.41 14.25
CA ALA A 117 -0.12 0.12 14.49
C ALA A 117 0.87 -1.05 14.44
N LEU A 118 1.83 -1.01 13.51
CA LEU A 118 2.85 -2.06 13.39
C LEU A 118 3.70 -2.21 14.66
N PHE A 119 4.01 -1.11 15.34
CA PHE A 119 4.82 -1.13 16.57
C PHE A 119 4.11 -1.76 17.77
N ASP A 120 2.80 -1.96 17.71
CA ASP A 120 2.07 -2.74 18.73
C ASP A 120 2.39 -4.25 18.65
N TYR A 121 2.90 -4.72 17.51
CA TYR A 121 3.27 -6.12 17.27
C TYR A 121 4.74 -6.45 17.56
N GLY A 122 5.56 -5.47 17.85
CA GLY A 122 6.98 -5.66 18.17
C GLY A 122 7.85 -4.52 17.60
N ARG A 123 9.16 -4.74 17.62
CA ARG A 123 10.13 -3.73 17.16
C ARG A 123 10.86 -4.22 15.90
N PRO A 124 10.37 -3.88 14.71
CA PRO A 124 11.11 -4.17 13.46
C PRO A 124 12.48 -3.47 13.48
N GLU A 125 13.48 -4.07 12.85
CA GLU A 125 14.78 -3.44 12.63
C GLU A 125 14.65 -2.25 11.66
N ARG A 126 13.80 -2.43 10.64
CA ARG A 126 13.50 -1.40 9.63
C ARG A 126 12.05 -1.50 9.20
N VAL A 127 11.50 -0.35 8.86
CA VAL A 127 10.22 -0.25 8.15
C VAL A 127 10.48 0.41 6.81
N GLN A 128 10.04 -0.24 5.75
CA GLN A 128 10.09 0.27 4.37
C GLN A 128 8.67 0.38 3.84
N LEU A 129 8.48 1.18 2.80
CA LEU A 129 7.18 1.43 2.19
C LEU A 129 7.22 1.11 0.70
N ALA A 130 6.30 0.26 0.25
CA ALA A 130 6.03 -0.01 -1.15
C ALA A 130 4.62 0.47 -1.50
N VAL A 131 4.49 1.25 -2.57
CA VAL A 131 3.19 1.75 -3.05
C VAL A 131 3.06 1.52 -4.55
N LEU A 132 1.85 1.17 -4.99
CA LEU A 132 1.58 1.02 -6.42
C LEU A 132 1.61 2.37 -7.13
N ALA A 133 1.03 3.40 -6.51
CA ALA A 133 1.00 4.76 -7.05
C ALA A 133 1.37 5.80 -5.99
N ASP A 134 2.22 6.76 -6.38
CA ASP A 134 2.50 7.94 -5.60
C ASP A 134 1.95 9.17 -6.32
N ARG A 135 0.96 9.83 -5.72
CA ARG A 135 0.30 10.99 -6.33
C ARG A 135 0.81 12.35 -5.85
N GLY A 136 1.80 12.37 -4.96
CA GLY A 136 2.31 13.60 -4.36
C GLY A 136 1.41 14.18 -3.27
N HIS A 137 1.53 15.47 -3.02
CA HIS A 137 0.75 16.24 -2.04
C HIS A 137 0.94 15.82 -0.57
N ARG A 138 2.20 15.51 -0.18
CA ARG A 138 2.52 15.16 1.21
C ARG A 138 2.16 16.24 2.19
N GLU A 139 1.67 15.83 3.34
CA GLU A 139 1.50 16.63 4.55
C GLU A 139 2.44 16.16 5.68
N LEU A 140 3.01 14.96 5.55
CA LEU A 140 3.98 14.38 6.46
C LEU A 140 5.27 14.04 5.71
N PRO A 141 6.45 14.01 6.38
CA PRO A 141 7.74 13.74 5.76
C PRO A 141 7.93 12.23 5.50
N ILE A 142 7.04 11.63 4.72
CA ILE A 142 7.03 10.22 4.37
C ILE A 142 7.39 10.08 2.89
N ARG A 143 8.33 9.19 2.62
CA ARG A 143 8.75 8.82 1.25
C ARG A 143 8.67 7.31 1.09
N PRO A 144 8.19 6.82 -0.06
CA PRO A 144 8.21 5.40 -0.35
C PRO A 144 9.63 4.94 -0.71
N ASP A 145 9.96 3.72 -0.31
CA ASP A 145 11.20 3.05 -0.72
C ASP A 145 11.05 2.45 -2.11
N TYR A 146 9.85 2.01 -2.45
CA TYR A 146 9.50 1.37 -3.72
C TYR A 146 8.22 1.99 -4.26
N VAL A 147 8.26 2.46 -5.50
CA VAL A 147 7.15 3.14 -6.16
C VAL A 147 6.83 2.43 -7.47
N GLY A 148 5.57 2.06 -7.65
CA GLY A 148 5.13 1.54 -8.92
C GLY A 148 5.15 2.63 -10.00
N LYS A 149 4.37 3.67 -9.79
CA LYS A 149 4.31 4.83 -10.71
C LYS A 149 4.11 6.13 -9.95
N ASN A 150 4.88 7.14 -10.32
CA ASN A 150 4.63 8.51 -9.88
C ASN A 150 3.54 9.12 -10.78
N LEU A 151 2.48 9.62 -10.15
CA LEU A 151 1.34 10.23 -10.83
C LEU A 151 1.23 11.70 -10.42
N PRO A 152 1.78 12.63 -11.21
CA PRO A 152 1.57 14.06 -10.93
C PRO A 152 0.09 14.38 -11.14
N THR A 153 -0.60 14.67 -10.05
CA THR A 153 -2.02 15.02 -10.02
C THR A 153 -2.22 16.39 -9.40
N SER A 154 -3.37 17.02 -9.67
CA SER A 154 -3.84 18.13 -8.83
C SER A 154 -4.43 17.59 -7.53
N ARG A 155 -4.66 18.48 -6.54
CA ARG A 155 -5.30 18.05 -5.28
C ARG A 155 -6.74 17.58 -5.48
N ASP A 156 -7.42 18.16 -6.46
CA ASP A 156 -8.82 17.90 -6.75
C ASP A 156 -9.06 16.65 -7.60
N GLU A 157 -8.02 16.13 -8.24
CA GLU A 157 -8.10 14.85 -8.95
C GLU A 157 -8.10 13.67 -7.96
N HIS A 158 -8.75 12.58 -8.33
CA HIS A 158 -8.78 11.36 -7.56
C HIS A 158 -8.02 10.24 -8.30
N VAL A 159 -7.18 9.53 -7.56
CA VAL A 159 -6.53 8.30 -8.07
C VAL A 159 -7.34 7.12 -7.55
N HIS A 160 -7.90 6.36 -8.48
CA HIS A 160 -8.64 5.14 -8.21
C HIS A 160 -7.77 3.94 -8.55
N VAL A 161 -7.49 3.12 -7.54
CA VAL A 161 -6.89 1.80 -7.74
C VAL A 161 -7.99 0.77 -7.65
N ARG A 162 -8.09 -0.10 -8.64
CA ARG A 162 -8.96 -1.26 -8.64
C ARG A 162 -8.11 -2.52 -8.65
N VAL A 163 -8.50 -3.50 -7.86
CA VAL A 163 -7.86 -4.80 -7.80
C VAL A 163 -8.90 -5.87 -8.05
N ARG A 164 -8.54 -6.89 -8.83
CA ARG A 164 -9.46 -7.94 -9.30
C ARG A 164 -10.23 -8.60 -8.17
N GLU A 165 -9.60 -8.78 -7.02
CA GLU A 165 -10.18 -9.44 -5.87
C GLU A 165 -11.36 -8.69 -5.25
N LEU A 166 -11.41 -7.36 -5.42
CA LEU A 166 -12.47 -6.49 -4.90
C LEU A 166 -13.37 -5.92 -6.00
N ASP A 167 -12.75 -5.58 -7.12
CA ASP A 167 -13.37 -4.72 -8.14
C ASP A 167 -13.64 -5.48 -9.46
N GLY A 168 -13.20 -6.76 -9.56
CA GLY A 168 -13.35 -7.60 -10.74
C GLY A 168 -12.39 -7.28 -11.88
N LEU A 169 -11.56 -6.26 -11.74
CA LEU A 169 -10.54 -5.85 -12.72
C LEU A 169 -9.35 -5.20 -12.03
N ASP A 170 -8.23 -5.15 -12.74
CA ASP A 170 -7.02 -4.46 -12.29
C ASP A 170 -6.79 -3.20 -13.12
N GLU A 171 -6.81 -2.05 -12.49
CA GLU A 171 -6.43 -0.79 -13.13
C GLU A 171 -6.07 0.30 -12.11
N VAL A 172 -5.28 1.28 -12.56
CA VAL A 172 -5.15 2.57 -11.88
C VAL A 172 -5.64 3.65 -12.85
N ALA A 173 -6.58 4.46 -12.37
CA ALA A 173 -7.16 5.54 -13.16
C ALA A 173 -7.13 6.87 -12.38
N ILE A 174 -6.99 7.97 -13.11
CA ILE A 174 -7.13 9.33 -12.59
C ILE A 174 -8.49 9.87 -13.06
N ALA A 175 -9.29 10.36 -12.13
CA ALA A 175 -10.55 11.02 -12.39
C ALA A 175 -10.49 12.47 -11.92
N PRO A 176 -11.13 13.43 -12.62
CA PRO A 176 -11.32 14.78 -12.11
C PRO A 176 -12.17 14.74 -10.84
N ALA A 177 -12.08 15.79 -10.02
CA ALA A 177 -13.03 15.98 -8.92
C ALA A 177 -14.47 15.92 -9.49
N ALA A 178 -15.34 15.18 -8.82
CA ALA A 178 -16.76 15.26 -9.15
C ALA A 178 -17.18 16.73 -8.97
N LEU A 179 -17.66 17.36 -10.03
CA LEU A 179 -18.29 18.66 -9.92
C LEU A 179 -19.44 18.47 -8.93
N GLU A 180 -19.31 19.05 -7.74
CA GLU A 180 -20.47 19.21 -6.85
C GLU A 180 -21.50 20.02 -7.64
N VAL A 181 -22.52 19.34 -8.13
CA VAL A 181 -23.69 19.98 -8.71
C VAL A 181 -24.38 20.65 -7.53
N ALA A 182 -24.23 21.96 -7.47
CA ALA A 182 -24.91 22.82 -6.49
C ALA A 182 -26.42 22.77 -6.66
#